data_d82cf1d7b80e540fac7559a3ac062289
#
_entry.id   d82cf1d7b80e540fac7559a3ac062289
#
_cell.length_a   1.000
_cell.length_b   1.000
_cell.length_c   1.000
_cell.angle_alpha   90.00
_cell.angle_beta   90.00
_cell.angle_gamma   90.00
#
_symmetry.space_group_name_H-M   'P 1'
#
loop_
_entity.id
_entity.type
_entity.pdbx_description
1 polymer ?
#
loop_
_entity_poly.entity_id
_entity_poly.type
_entity_poly.pdbx_seq_one_letter_code
_entity_poly.pdbx_strand_id
1 'polypeptide(L)'
;IPSVRYDYSDKFGSEITSRLATTYNAAKDIRVKAVIGQGYKTPTVNELYHFWEMYAANPGGSGQFFEGNPDLQPEKSLSYELAVEKDWGDKTTAHLGIFRNDVKDLISSYWTGRFTDDDPNSYPGLGRDQVMTYRNVPKATLQGVEFYGSHELGKNIFMNFGYTYLEAKDKTGGTRLTDRAKHQLTFGVSYQPQNIYAWDCSFDIVSNLNYYYHNADKSTMGNSVYSTKNFTIANIMASKHLTKDA
;
A
#
# COMPACT_ATOMS: atom_id res chain seq x y z
N ILE A 1 13.53 -18.83 10.76
CA ILE A 1 13.90 -17.66 11.58
C ILE A 1 12.68 -17.27 12.40
N PRO A 2 12.66 -17.57 13.72
CA PRO A 2 11.66 -17.02 14.62
C PRO A 2 12.03 -15.59 15.01
N SER A 3 11.00 -14.74 15.25
CA SER A 3 11.15 -13.42 15.83
C SER A 3 9.99 -13.08 16.75
N VAL A 4 10.24 -12.29 17.78
CA VAL A 4 9.26 -11.77 18.74
C VAL A 4 9.52 -10.28 18.89
N ARG A 5 8.43 -9.49 18.90
CA ARG A 5 8.47 -8.04 19.12
C ARG A 5 7.54 -7.69 20.28
N TYR A 6 7.99 -6.80 21.15
CA TYR A 6 7.19 -6.18 22.20
C TYR A 6 6.99 -4.71 21.85
N ASP A 7 5.73 -4.28 21.87
CA ASP A 7 5.34 -2.89 21.66
C ASP A 7 4.66 -2.36 22.94
N TYR A 8 4.93 -1.12 23.29
CA TYR A 8 4.28 -0.43 24.41
C TYR A 8 3.82 0.96 23.97
N SER A 9 2.65 1.34 24.42
CA SER A 9 2.09 2.67 24.23
C SER A 9 1.30 3.07 25.48
N ASP A 10 1.44 4.30 25.93
CA ASP A 10 0.71 4.81 27.10
C ASP A 10 -0.81 4.74 26.91
N LYS A 11 -1.29 4.94 25.69
CA LYS A 11 -2.73 4.90 25.37
C LYS A 11 -3.27 3.48 25.20
N PHE A 12 -2.49 2.58 24.57
CA PHE A 12 -2.99 1.28 24.12
C PHE A 12 -2.40 0.08 24.89
N GLY A 13 -1.53 0.34 25.87
CA GLY A 13 -0.86 -0.69 26.66
C GLY A 13 0.22 -1.43 25.86
N SER A 14 0.43 -2.69 26.22
CA SER A 14 1.47 -3.53 25.61
C SER A 14 0.90 -4.62 24.74
N GLU A 15 1.65 -4.97 23.68
CA GLU A 15 1.34 -6.08 22.77
C GLU A 15 2.60 -6.86 22.44
N ILE A 16 2.48 -8.18 22.34
CA ILE A 16 3.56 -9.07 21.88
C ILE A 16 3.13 -9.70 20.57
N THR A 17 3.96 -9.56 19.56
CA THR A 17 3.75 -10.19 18.25
C THR A 17 4.88 -11.14 17.92
N SER A 18 4.54 -12.24 17.25
CA SER A 18 5.50 -13.27 16.84
C SER A 18 5.45 -13.52 15.35
N ARG A 19 6.59 -13.93 14.78
CA ARG A 19 6.71 -14.32 13.38
C ARG A 19 7.64 -15.52 13.25
N LEU A 20 7.28 -16.44 12.37
CA LEU A 20 8.12 -17.53 11.92
C LEU A 20 8.29 -17.45 10.41
N ALA A 21 9.53 -17.37 9.95
CA ALA A 21 9.87 -17.42 8.53
C ALA A 21 10.83 -18.58 8.29
N THR A 22 10.61 -19.32 7.21
CA THR A 22 11.48 -20.42 6.80
C THR A 22 11.77 -20.35 5.31
N THR A 23 12.96 -20.82 4.94
CA THR A 23 13.34 -21.05 3.55
C THR A 23 13.88 -22.47 3.46
N TYR A 24 13.34 -23.23 2.53
CA TYR A 24 13.75 -24.59 2.21
C TYR A 24 14.33 -24.62 0.79
N ASN A 25 15.57 -25.05 0.66
CA ASN A 25 16.23 -25.26 -0.63
C ASN A 25 15.77 -26.61 -1.20
N ALA A 26 14.74 -26.60 -2.02
CA ALA A 26 14.18 -27.81 -2.62
C ALA A 26 15.10 -28.37 -3.72
N ALA A 27 15.88 -27.51 -4.39
CA ALA A 27 16.95 -27.86 -5.31
C ALA A 27 18.04 -26.78 -5.27
N LYS A 28 19.11 -26.94 -6.03
CA LYS A 28 20.20 -25.96 -6.11
C LYS A 28 19.72 -24.57 -6.54
N ASP A 29 18.70 -24.53 -7.37
CA ASP A 29 18.15 -23.35 -8.03
C ASP A 29 16.68 -23.07 -7.63
N ILE A 30 16.11 -23.81 -6.65
CA ILE A 30 14.72 -23.68 -6.23
C ILE A 30 14.66 -23.52 -4.71
N ARG A 31 14.05 -22.43 -4.27
CA ARG A 31 13.77 -22.12 -2.87
C ARG A 31 12.27 -22.03 -2.62
N VAL A 32 11.79 -22.70 -1.59
CA VAL A 32 10.42 -22.56 -1.07
C VAL A 32 10.50 -21.74 0.20
N LYS A 33 9.70 -20.68 0.27
CA LYS A 33 9.64 -19.76 1.40
C LYS A 33 8.25 -19.84 2.03
N ALA A 34 8.18 -19.88 3.35
CA ALA A 34 6.92 -19.80 4.08
C ALA A 34 7.07 -18.85 5.26
N VAL A 35 6.03 -18.04 5.47
CA VAL A 35 5.94 -17.08 6.57
C VAL A 35 4.57 -17.18 7.22
N ILE A 36 4.55 -17.18 8.55
CA ILE A 36 3.38 -16.89 9.36
C ILE A 36 3.80 -15.82 10.38
N GLY A 37 2.99 -14.77 10.56
CA GLY A 37 3.36 -13.69 11.45
C GLY A 37 2.19 -12.84 11.90
N GLN A 38 2.28 -12.40 13.16
CA GLN A 38 1.35 -11.44 13.74
C GLN A 38 1.85 -10.02 13.48
N GLY A 39 0.92 -9.10 13.22
CA GLY A 39 1.18 -7.67 13.10
C GLY A 39 0.35 -6.88 14.11
N TYR A 40 0.92 -5.76 14.55
CA TYR A 40 0.29 -4.79 15.42
C TYR A 40 0.64 -3.39 14.96
N LYS A 41 -0.38 -2.51 14.85
CA LYS A 41 -0.21 -1.11 14.46
C LYS A 41 -1.13 -0.25 15.32
N THR A 42 -0.56 0.68 16.07
CA THR A 42 -1.32 1.72 16.79
C THR A 42 -1.83 2.78 15.80
N PRO A 43 -2.99 3.39 16.05
CA PRO A 43 -3.39 4.58 15.33
C PRO A 43 -2.31 5.66 15.40
N THR A 44 -2.11 6.37 14.30
CA THR A 44 -1.21 7.53 14.27
C THR A 44 -1.84 8.73 14.97
N VAL A 45 -1.01 9.72 15.36
CA VAL A 45 -1.49 10.98 15.95
C VAL A 45 -2.48 11.68 15.00
N ASN A 46 -2.23 11.61 13.69
CA ASN A 46 -3.12 12.20 12.70
C ASN A 46 -4.48 11.49 12.65
N GLU A 47 -4.50 10.15 12.68
CA GLU A 47 -5.74 9.39 12.69
C GLU A 47 -6.57 9.63 13.96
N LEU A 48 -5.90 9.95 15.09
CA LEU A 48 -6.55 10.18 16.37
C LEU A 48 -7.02 11.62 16.58
N TYR A 49 -6.20 12.61 16.21
CA TYR A 49 -6.38 13.98 16.71
C TYR A 49 -6.23 15.08 15.68
N HIS A 50 -5.91 14.76 14.43
CA HIS A 50 -5.62 15.78 13.43
C HIS A 50 -6.90 16.33 12.82
N PHE A 51 -6.92 17.65 12.60
CA PHE A 51 -7.97 18.38 11.88
C PHE A 51 -7.29 19.09 10.71
N TRP A 52 -7.61 18.72 9.48
CA TRP A 52 -6.97 19.33 8.31
C TRP A 52 -7.85 19.31 7.06
N GLU A 53 -7.73 20.34 6.26
CA GLU A 53 -8.41 20.49 4.99
C GLU A 53 -7.50 20.01 3.85
N MET A 54 -8.03 19.13 3.03
CA MET A 54 -7.42 18.76 1.75
C MET A 54 -8.12 19.54 0.66
N TYR A 55 -7.43 20.51 0.08
CA TYR A 55 -8.00 21.40 -0.92
C TYR A 55 -8.53 20.65 -2.13
N ALA A 56 -9.67 21.14 -2.66
CA ALA A 56 -10.14 20.76 -3.98
C ALA A 56 -9.14 21.26 -5.05
N ALA A 57 -8.80 20.41 -6.00
CA ALA A 57 -7.90 20.75 -7.10
C ALA A 57 -8.41 21.87 -8.03
N ASN A 58 -9.65 22.32 -7.86
CA ASN A 58 -10.28 23.35 -8.70
C ASN A 58 -10.89 24.47 -7.86
N PRO A 59 -10.76 25.74 -8.28
CA PRO A 59 -11.46 26.86 -7.65
C PRO A 59 -12.99 26.62 -7.61
N GLY A 60 -13.56 26.72 -6.42
CA GLY A 60 -15.00 26.47 -6.19
C GLY A 60 -15.38 24.97 -6.13
N GLY A 61 -14.38 24.05 -6.04
CA GLY A 61 -14.57 22.65 -5.69
C GLY A 61 -14.86 22.49 -4.21
N SER A 62 -15.63 21.46 -3.82
CA SER A 62 -15.63 20.98 -2.44
C SER A 62 -14.39 20.15 -2.22
N GLY A 63 -13.64 20.44 -1.16
CA GLY A 63 -12.52 19.66 -0.68
C GLY A 63 -12.97 18.50 0.22
N GLN A 64 -12.01 17.98 0.93
CA GLN A 64 -12.24 17.03 2.03
C GLN A 64 -11.64 17.63 3.30
N PHE A 65 -12.41 17.60 4.36
CA PHE A 65 -11.95 17.97 5.68
C PHE A 65 -11.85 16.71 6.53
N PHE A 66 -10.65 16.44 7.07
CA PHE A 66 -10.40 15.25 7.88
C PHE A 66 -10.48 15.58 9.37
N GLU A 67 -11.31 14.83 10.08
CA GLU A 67 -11.37 14.81 11.54
C GLU A 67 -10.71 13.52 12.05
N GLY A 68 -9.79 13.64 13.00
CA GLY A 68 -9.28 12.50 13.75
C GLY A 68 -10.37 11.84 14.60
N ASN A 69 -10.19 10.56 14.90
CA ASN A 69 -11.06 9.81 15.78
C ASN A 69 -10.27 9.27 16.99
N PRO A 70 -10.44 9.85 18.20
CA PRO A 70 -9.70 9.43 19.39
C PRO A 70 -10.11 8.04 19.92
N ASP A 71 -11.22 7.48 19.45
CA ASP A 71 -11.75 6.18 19.90
C ASP A 71 -11.19 4.99 19.12
N LEU A 72 -10.31 5.23 18.14
CA LEU A 72 -9.69 4.18 17.35
C LEU A 72 -8.92 3.19 18.21
N GLN A 73 -9.07 1.91 17.86
CA GLN A 73 -8.31 0.80 18.43
C GLN A 73 -7.16 0.41 17.51
N PRO A 74 -6.07 -0.18 18.06
CA PRO A 74 -4.96 -0.68 17.26
C PRO A 74 -5.38 -1.80 16.32
N GLU A 75 -4.79 -1.80 15.12
CA GLU A 75 -4.94 -2.90 14.16
C GLU A 75 -4.13 -4.12 14.62
N LYS A 76 -4.72 -5.31 14.51
CA LYS A 76 -4.03 -6.58 14.72
C LYS A 76 -4.18 -7.44 13.47
N SER A 77 -3.11 -8.09 13.06
CA SER A 77 -3.17 -8.94 11.87
C SER A 77 -2.48 -10.29 12.07
N LEU A 78 -2.91 -11.25 11.26
CA LEU A 78 -2.25 -12.53 11.10
C LEU A 78 -2.05 -12.78 9.61
N SER A 79 -0.76 -12.87 9.23
CA SER A 79 -0.33 -13.01 7.84
C SER A 79 0.20 -14.41 7.57
N TYR A 80 -0.10 -14.91 6.40
CA TYR A 80 0.41 -16.16 5.83
C TYR A 80 0.96 -15.89 4.44
N GLU A 81 2.10 -16.45 4.13
CA GLU A 81 2.73 -16.37 2.83
C GLU A 81 3.40 -17.71 2.49
N LEU A 82 3.23 -18.15 1.26
CA LEU A 82 3.94 -19.27 0.68
C LEU A 82 4.42 -18.87 -0.71
N ALA A 83 5.71 -19.06 -0.97
CA ALA A 83 6.31 -18.66 -2.23
C ALA A 83 7.33 -19.69 -2.72
N VAL A 84 7.49 -19.71 -4.02
CA VAL A 84 8.56 -20.44 -4.72
C VAL A 84 9.40 -19.45 -5.49
N GLU A 85 10.70 -19.55 -5.34
CA GLU A 85 11.69 -18.77 -6.05
C GLU A 85 12.59 -19.71 -6.85
N LYS A 86 12.81 -19.36 -8.13
CA LYS A 86 13.66 -20.13 -9.02
C LYS A 86 14.67 -19.25 -9.70
N ASP A 87 15.92 -19.71 -9.72
CA ASP A 87 17.01 -19.11 -10.49
C ASP A 87 17.26 -19.93 -11.76
N TRP A 88 17.52 -19.26 -12.88
CA TRP A 88 18.03 -19.86 -14.11
C TRP A 88 19.43 -19.28 -14.39
N GLY A 89 20.42 -19.98 -13.80
CA GLY A 89 21.80 -19.47 -13.75
C GLY A 89 21.90 -18.18 -12.94
N ASP A 90 22.88 -17.35 -13.27
CA ASP A 90 23.16 -16.11 -12.56
C ASP A 90 22.37 -14.88 -13.11
N LYS A 91 21.57 -15.09 -14.17
CA LYS A 91 20.96 -14.00 -14.93
C LYS A 91 19.46 -13.82 -14.75
N THR A 92 18.78 -14.85 -14.29
CA THR A 92 17.32 -14.84 -14.23
C THR A 92 16.84 -15.36 -12.92
N THR A 93 15.98 -14.62 -12.25
CA THR A 93 15.25 -15.05 -11.05
C THR A 93 13.78 -14.79 -11.24
N ALA A 94 12.92 -15.73 -10.84
CA ALA A 94 11.49 -15.51 -10.74
C ALA A 94 10.96 -15.99 -9.40
N HIS A 95 9.94 -15.29 -8.93
CA HIS A 95 9.21 -15.55 -7.68
C HIS A 95 7.73 -15.66 -7.99
N LEU A 96 7.10 -16.67 -7.43
CA LEU A 96 5.64 -16.84 -7.40
C LEU A 96 5.21 -17.06 -5.96
N GLY A 97 4.35 -16.18 -5.45
CA GLY A 97 3.85 -16.22 -4.09
C GLY A 97 2.33 -16.15 -4.01
N ILE A 98 1.79 -16.73 -2.96
CA ILE A 98 0.41 -16.53 -2.52
C ILE A 98 0.46 -15.98 -1.10
N PHE A 99 -0.42 -15.05 -0.80
CA PHE A 99 -0.47 -14.44 0.52
C PHE A 99 -1.91 -14.23 1.01
N ARG A 100 -2.06 -14.20 2.31
CA ARG A 100 -3.28 -13.81 3.00
C ARG A 100 -2.94 -13.09 4.29
N ASN A 101 -3.61 -11.96 4.51
CA ASN A 101 -3.55 -11.17 5.72
C ASN A 101 -4.96 -10.96 6.26
N ASP A 102 -5.27 -11.56 7.41
CA ASP A 102 -6.50 -11.35 8.15
C ASP A 102 -6.27 -10.25 9.18
N VAL A 103 -6.99 -9.13 9.04
CA VAL A 103 -6.83 -7.94 9.88
C VAL A 103 -8.07 -7.73 10.73
N LYS A 104 -7.88 -7.49 12.02
CA LYS A 104 -8.91 -7.00 12.96
C LYS A 104 -8.70 -5.52 13.20
N ASP A 105 -9.80 -4.80 13.32
CA ASP A 105 -9.83 -3.38 13.64
C ASP A 105 -9.02 -2.52 12.65
N LEU A 106 -9.05 -2.90 11.35
CA LEU A 106 -8.39 -2.15 10.28
C LEU A 106 -8.84 -0.69 10.28
N ILE A 107 -7.91 0.25 10.40
CA ILE A 107 -8.22 1.67 10.36
C ILE A 107 -8.43 2.08 8.90
N SER A 108 -9.58 2.66 8.63
CA SER A 108 -9.97 3.12 7.29
C SER A 108 -10.69 4.46 7.38
N SER A 109 -10.35 5.37 6.48
CA SER A 109 -11.09 6.60 6.32
C SER A 109 -12.46 6.34 5.66
N TYR A 110 -13.43 7.17 5.99
CA TYR A 110 -14.74 7.14 5.37
C TYR A 110 -15.40 8.53 5.42
N TRP A 111 -16.32 8.76 4.49
CA TRP A 111 -17.15 9.96 4.50
C TRP A 111 -18.27 9.83 5.54
N THR A 112 -18.42 10.86 6.41
CA THR A 112 -19.41 10.86 7.50
C THR A 112 -20.85 11.12 7.03
N GLY A 113 -21.04 11.55 5.80
CA GLY A 113 -22.31 12.05 5.28
C GLY A 113 -22.56 13.54 5.57
N ARG A 114 -21.65 14.20 6.30
CA ARG A 114 -21.72 15.62 6.68
C ARG A 114 -20.84 16.48 5.77
N PHE A 115 -21.18 17.73 5.69
CA PHE A 115 -20.35 18.79 5.10
C PHE A 115 -19.98 19.82 6.17
N THR A 116 -18.87 20.54 5.97
CA THR A 116 -18.38 21.56 6.89
C THR A 116 -19.35 22.73 7.05
N ASP A 117 -20.12 23.09 6.01
CA ASP A 117 -21.16 24.14 6.08
C ASP A 117 -22.47 23.67 6.74
N ASP A 118 -22.62 22.38 7.07
CA ASP A 118 -23.76 21.90 7.86
C ASP A 118 -23.64 22.36 9.35
N ASP A 119 -22.42 22.64 9.83
CA ASP A 119 -22.16 23.22 11.16
C ASP A 119 -21.02 24.28 11.11
N PRO A 120 -21.34 25.52 10.73
CA PRO A 120 -20.35 26.60 10.64
C PRO A 120 -19.64 26.95 11.95
N ASN A 121 -20.20 26.57 13.10
CA ASN A 121 -19.58 26.84 14.39
C ASN A 121 -18.42 25.87 14.68
N SER A 122 -18.54 24.62 14.22
CA SER A 122 -17.47 23.61 14.34
C SER A 122 -16.38 23.79 13.28
N TYR A 123 -16.72 24.43 12.14
CA TYR A 123 -15.79 24.62 11.00
C TYR A 123 -15.78 26.09 10.53
N PRO A 124 -15.35 27.04 11.38
CA PRO A 124 -15.41 28.46 11.05
C PRO A 124 -14.48 28.80 9.87
N GLY A 125 -15.03 29.47 8.88
CA GLY A 125 -14.30 29.97 7.72
C GLY A 125 -14.05 28.95 6.61
N LEU A 126 -14.52 27.71 6.77
CA LEU A 126 -14.46 26.70 5.72
C LEU A 126 -15.64 26.81 4.76
N GLY A 127 -15.38 26.43 3.50
CA GLY A 127 -16.43 26.27 2.49
C GLY A 127 -17.20 24.96 2.69
N ARG A 128 -17.85 24.48 1.60
CA ARG A 128 -18.57 23.21 1.60
C ARG A 128 -17.64 22.06 1.28
N ASP A 129 -17.00 21.48 2.30
CA ASP A 129 -16.13 20.32 2.18
C ASP A 129 -16.78 19.06 2.77
N GLN A 130 -16.44 17.88 2.22
CA GLN A 130 -16.88 16.61 2.77
C GLN A 130 -16.12 16.31 4.06
N VAL A 131 -16.84 16.08 5.15
CA VAL A 131 -16.21 15.69 6.42
C VAL A 131 -15.88 14.21 6.40
N MET A 132 -14.58 13.93 6.36
CA MET A 132 -13.98 12.60 6.43
C MET A 132 -13.50 12.30 7.84
N THR A 133 -13.59 11.07 8.29
CA THR A 133 -13.00 10.61 9.54
C THR A 133 -12.50 9.17 9.42
N TYR A 134 -11.99 8.61 10.50
CA TYR A 134 -11.45 7.25 10.55
C TYR A 134 -12.31 6.35 11.42
N ARG A 135 -12.39 5.08 11.07
CA ARG A 135 -13.05 4.03 11.85
C ARG A 135 -12.27 2.73 11.80
N ASN A 136 -12.48 1.89 12.80
CA ASN A 136 -12.04 0.50 12.72
C ASN A 136 -13.02 -0.33 11.90
N VAL A 137 -12.51 -1.07 10.92
CA VAL A 137 -13.22 -2.15 10.23
C VAL A 137 -12.97 -3.43 11.02
N PRO A 138 -14.01 -4.02 11.67
CA PRO A 138 -13.79 -5.09 12.65
C PRO A 138 -13.07 -6.31 12.10
N LYS A 139 -13.33 -6.66 10.83
CA LYS A 139 -12.67 -7.79 10.15
C LYS A 139 -12.43 -7.45 8.68
N ALA A 140 -11.18 -7.48 8.27
CA ALA A 140 -10.78 -7.34 6.87
C ALA A 140 -9.89 -8.51 6.46
N THR A 141 -9.94 -8.87 5.18
CA THR A 141 -9.03 -9.87 4.59
C THR A 141 -8.42 -9.27 3.33
N LEU A 142 -7.09 -9.36 3.23
CA LEU A 142 -6.32 -9.04 2.05
C LEU A 142 -5.61 -10.31 1.60
N GLN A 143 -5.92 -10.81 0.39
CA GLN A 143 -5.32 -12.04 -0.12
C GLN A 143 -5.04 -11.91 -1.60
N GLY A 144 -4.06 -12.64 -2.09
CA GLY A 144 -3.71 -12.54 -3.49
C GLY A 144 -2.60 -13.46 -3.94
N VAL A 145 -2.16 -13.18 -5.14
CA VAL A 145 -1.05 -13.83 -5.81
C VAL A 145 -0.09 -12.77 -6.28
N GLU A 146 1.19 -13.01 -6.12
CA GLU A 146 2.23 -12.15 -6.66
C GLU A 146 3.20 -12.96 -7.50
N PHE A 147 3.64 -12.35 -8.58
CA PHE A 147 4.66 -12.89 -9.45
C PHE A 147 5.61 -11.75 -9.81
N TYR A 148 6.89 -11.94 -9.62
CA TYR A 148 7.90 -11.00 -10.05
C TYR A 148 9.17 -11.71 -10.48
N GLY A 149 9.95 -11.05 -11.31
CA GLY A 149 11.20 -11.58 -11.76
C GLY A 149 12.14 -10.52 -12.26
N SER A 150 13.40 -10.93 -12.40
CA SER A 150 14.47 -10.12 -12.99
C SER A 150 15.25 -10.93 -14.00
N HIS A 151 15.74 -10.24 -15.01
CA HIS A 151 16.57 -10.84 -16.06
C HIS A 151 17.66 -9.87 -16.52
N GLU A 152 18.90 -10.36 -16.57
CA GLU A 152 20.01 -9.64 -17.19
C GLU A 152 19.99 -9.88 -18.71
N LEU A 153 19.51 -8.88 -19.48
CA LEU A 153 19.40 -8.92 -20.93
C LEU A 153 20.75 -8.92 -21.66
N GLY A 154 21.81 -8.42 -21.01
CA GLY A 154 23.15 -8.30 -21.57
C GLY A 154 24.07 -7.61 -20.58
N LYS A 155 25.27 -7.21 -21.01
CA LYS A 155 26.20 -6.53 -20.11
C LYS A 155 25.55 -5.25 -19.56
N ASN A 156 25.31 -5.25 -18.24
CA ASN A 156 24.82 -4.10 -17.48
C ASN A 156 23.37 -3.65 -17.78
N ILE A 157 22.56 -4.47 -18.47
CA ILE A 157 21.15 -4.16 -18.72
C ILE A 157 20.30 -5.17 -17.94
N PHE A 158 19.47 -4.64 -17.05
CA PHE A 158 18.58 -5.44 -16.20
C PHE A 158 17.14 -5.10 -16.49
N MET A 159 16.30 -6.11 -16.58
CA MET A 159 14.86 -6.01 -16.73
C MET A 159 14.18 -6.57 -15.48
N ASN A 160 13.19 -5.86 -14.96
CA ASN A 160 12.33 -6.31 -13.88
C ASN A 160 10.89 -6.31 -14.36
N PHE A 161 10.12 -7.28 -13.91
CA PHE A 161 8.69 -7.27 -14.11
C PHE A 161 7.99 -7.84 -12.88
N GLY A 162 6.75 -7.41 -12.68
CA GLY A 162 5.95 -7.86 -11.56
C GLY A 162 4.46 -7.80 -11.88
N TYR A 163 3.71 -8.68 -11.25
CA TYR A 163 2.26 -8.70 -11.27
C TYR A 163 1.74 -9.08 -9.90
N THR A 164 0.80 -8.29 -9.38
CA THR A 164 0.09 -8.60 -8.14
C THR A 164 -1.41 -8.58 -8.41
N TYR A 165 -2.08 -9.65 -8.05
CA TYR A 165 -3.53 -9.72 -7.89
C TYR A 165 -3.87 -9.60 -6.41
N LEU A 166 -4.74 -8.65 -6.05
CA LEU A 166 -5.17 -8.40 -4.69
C LEU A 166 -6.69 -8.41 -4.56
N GLU A 167 -7.21 -9.26 -3.73
CA GLU A 167 -8.58 -9.20 -3.22
C GLU A 167 -8.56 -8.67 -1.79
N ALA A 168 -9.13 -7.47 -1.58
CA ALA A 168 -9.20 -6.79 -0.30
C ALA A 168 -10.65 -6.51 0.07
N LYS A 169 -11.14 -7.16 1.14
CA LYS A 169 -12.56 -7.14 1.55
C LYS A 169 -12.72 -6.81 3.03
N ASP A 170 -13.69 -5.95 3.31
CA ASP A 170 -14.34 -5.88 4.61
C ASP A 170 -15.24 -7.11 4.78
N LYS A 171 -14.91 -7.97 5.72
CA LYS A 171 -15.68 -9.20 5.99
C LYS A 171 -16.95 -8.94 6.79
N THR A 172 -17.06 -7.80 7.45
CA THR A 172 -18.22 -7.41 8.23
C THR A 172 -19.29 -6.80 7.31
N GLY A 173 -18.88 -5.84 6.47
CA GLY A 173 -19.78 -5.16 5.53
C GLY A 173 -19.93 -5.87 4.18
N GLY A 174 -19.12 -6.88 3.87
CA GLY A 174 -19.13 -7.58 2.59
C GLY A 174 -18.62 -6.75 1.42
N THR A 175 -18.11 -5.53 1.69
CA THR A 175 -17.67 -4.57 0.67
C THR A 175 -16.18 -4.69 0.37
N ARG A 176 -15.78 -4.15 -0.77
CA ARG A 176 -14.37 -4.02 -1.14
C ARG A 176 -13.73 -2.88 -0.34
N LEU A 177 -12.49 -3.07 0.11
CA LEU A 177 -11.71 -1.99 0.73
C LEU A 177 -11.26 -0.98 -0.33
N THR A 178 -11.32 0.31 0.02
CA THR A 178 -10.88 1.42 -0.83
C THR A 178 -9.37 1.56 -0.91
N ASP A 179 -8.92 2.39 -1.84
CA ASP A 179 -7.52 2.82 -2.04
C ASP A 179 -6.57 1.68 -2.36
N ARG A 180 -7.10 0.70 -3.12
CA ARG A 180 -6.34 -0.47 -3.57
C ARG A 180 -6.65 -0.85 -5.01
N ALA A 181 -5.59 -1.11 -5.77
CA ALA A 181 -5.71 -1.72 -7.09
C ALA A 181 -6.01 -3.22 -6.95
N LYS A 182 -6.87 -3.76 -7.79
CA LYS A 182 -7.11 -5.19 -7.88
C LYS A 182 -5.98 -5.90 -8.62
N HIS A 183 -5.41 -5.23 -9.62
CA HIS A 183 -4.27 -5.72 -10.38
C HIS A 183 -3.22 -4.62 -10.45
N GLN A 184 -1.99 -4.97 -10.17
CA GLN A 184 -0.83 -4.10 -10.35
C GLN A 184 0.18 -4.79 -11.24
N LEU A 185 0.62 -4.09 -12.27
CA LEU A 185 1.68 -4.50 -13.18
C LEU A 185 2.86 -3.55 -13.01
N THR A 186 4.05 -4.10 -12.90
CA THR A 186 5.29 -3.34 -12.87
C THR A 186 6.22 -3.82 -13.97
N PHE A 187 6.89 -2.91 -14.62
CA PHE A 187 7.94 -3.19 -15.59
C PHE A 187 9.03 -2.16 -15.47
N GLY A 188 10.27 -2.60 -15.44
CA GLY A 188 11.43 -1.72 -15.36
C GLY A 188 12.58 -2.23 -16.21
N VAL A 189 13.36 -1.30 -16.74
CA VAL A 189 14.63 -1.56 -17.40
C VAL A 189 15.66 -0.61 -16.83
N SER A 190 16.81 -1.12 -16.45
CA SER A 190 17.94 -0.29 -15.99
C SER A 190 19.22 -0.65 -16.71
N TYR A 191 20.03 0.38 -16.98
CA TYR A 191 21.38 0.25 -17.46
C TYR A 191 22.34 0.72 -16.37
N GLN A 192 23.20 -0.18 -15.90
CA GLN A 192 24.15 0.03 -14.80
C GLN A 192 25.56 -0.31 -15.28
N PRO A 193 26.27 0.65 -15.91
CA PRO A 193 27.58 0.39 -16.48
C PRO A 193 28.63 0.12 -15.39
N GLN A 194 29.60 -0.74 -15.69
CA GLN A 194 30.74 -1.00 -14.77
C GLN A 194 31.63 0.22 -14.57
N ASN A 195 31.66 1.14 -15.53
CA ASN A 195 32.37 2.39 -15.40
C ASN A 195 31.55 3.38 -14.59
N ILE A 196 31.95 3.67 -13.37
CA ILE A 196 31.30 4.61 -12.45
C ILE A 196 31.11 6.03 -13.01
N TYR A 197 31.87 6.42 -14.04
CA TYR A 197 31.75 7.71 -14.72
C TYR A 197 30.78 7.69 -15.92
N ALA A 198 30.23 6.53 -16.26
CA ALA A 198 29.19 6.46 -17.26
C ALA A 198 27.81 6.80 -16.63
N TRP A 199 26.82 7.05 -17.46
CA TRP A 199 25.47 7.30 -17.02
C TRP A 199 24.79 5.99 -16.58
N ASP A 200 24.25 5.98 -15.37
CA ASP A 200 23.23 5.01 -14.95
C ASP A 200 21.87 5.52 -15.41
N CYS A 201 21.06 4.67 -16.00
CA CYS A 201 19.72 5.05 -16.44
C CYS A 201 18.72 3.99 -16.01
N SER A 202 17.53 4.41 -15.57
CA SER A 202 16.40 3.51 -15.37
C SER A 202 15.10 4.09 -15.92
N PHE A 203 14.22 3.17 -16.31
CA PHE A 203 12.86 3.44 -16.74
C PHE A 203 11.93 2.45 -16.06
N ASP A 204 10.92 2.95 -15.37
CA ASP A 204 9.97 2.13 -14.64
C ASP A 204 8.53 2.54 -14.95
N ILE A 205 7.67 1.55 -15.15
CA ILE A 205 6.23 1.72 -15.31
C ILE A 205 5.50 0.92 -14.23
N VAL A 206 4.53 1.56 -13.59
CA VAL A 206 3.60 0.90 -12.66
C VAL A 206 2.17 1.18 -13.12
N SER A 207 1.45 0.14 -13.54
CA SER A 207 0.05 0.22 -13.94
C SER A 207 -0.85 -0.37 -12.87
N ASN A 208 -1.80 0.43 -12.38
CA ASN A 208 -2.80 0.05 -11.39
C ASN A 208 -4.14 -0.07 -12.10
N LEU A 209 -4.69 -1.28 -12.13
CA LEU A 209 -5.93 -1.58 -12.82
C LEU A 209 -7.02 -1.90 -11.78
N ASN A 210 -8.23 -1.42 -12.06
CA ASN A 210 -9.38 -1.61 -11.18
C ASN A 210 -9.09 -1.08 -9.76
N TYR A 211 -8.48 0.12 -9.67
CA TYR A 211 -8.26 0.82 -8.41
C TYR A 211 -9.59 1.32 -7.87
N TYR A 212 -9.97 0.84 -6.68
CA TYR A 212 -11.23 1.15 -6.03
C TYR A 212 -11.04 2.30 -5.04
N TYR A 213 -11.81 3.37 -5.21
CA TYR A 213 -11.67 4.58 -4.40
C TYR A 213 -13.02 5.25 -4.15
N HIS A 214 -13.07 6.09 -3.12
CA HIS A 214 -14.19 6.98 -2.89
C HIS A 214 -14.12 8.15 -3.87
N ASN A 215 -15.16 8.30 -4.69
CA ASN A 215 -15.25 9.41 -5.63
C ASN A 215 -15.99 10.58 -4.97
N ALA A 216 -15.28 11.69 -4.79
CA ALA A 216 -15.81 12.96 -4.29
C ALA A 216 -16.32 13.87 -5.41
N ASP A 217 -16.85 13.33 -6.51
CA ASP A 217 -17.36 14.13 -7.63
C ASP A 217 -18.56 14.97 -7.20
N LYS A 218 -18.52 16.26 -7.55
CA LYS A 218 -19.59 17.24 -7.30
C LYS A 218 -20.95 16.87 -7.88
N SER A 219 -20.98 16.15 -9.00
CA SER A 219 -22.23 15.72 -9.66
C SER A 219 -23.01 14.71 -8.82
N THR A 220 -22.38 14.12 -7.81
CA THR A 220 -22.95 13.11 -6.92
C THR A 220 -23.14 13.61 -5.50
N MET A 221 -23.21 14.92 -5.28
CA MET A 221 -23.45 15.53 -3.96
C MET A 221 -24.63 14.87 -3.26
N GLY A 222 -24.33 14.12 -2.18
CA GLY A 222 -25.32 13.41 -1.39
C GLY A 222 -25.23 11.88 -1.45
N ASN A 223 -24.52 11.31 -2.43
CA ASN A 223 -24.29 9.86 -2.49
C ASN A 223 -22.79 9.58 -2.47
N SER A 224 -22.33 8.77 -1.52
CA SER A 224 -20.96 8.22 -1.53
C SER A 224 -20.84 7.27 -2.71
N VAL A 225 -20.31 7.73 -3.81
CA VAL A 225 -20.11 6.89 -4.97
C VAL A 225 -18.69 6.35 -4.94
N TYR A 226 -18.58 5.05 -4.76
CA TYR A 226 -17.33 4.35 -4.97
C TYR A 226 -17.14 4.08 -6.46
N SER A 227 -15.95 4.33 -6.96
CA SER A 227 -15.59 4.16 -8.37
C SER A 227 -14.35 3.30 -8.52
N THR A 228 -14.15 2.82 -9.73
CA THR A 228 -12.91 2.18 -10.13
C THR A 228 -12.26 2.94 -11.28
N LYS A 229 -10.94 3.05 -11.24
CA LYS A 229 -10.17 3.64 -12.33
C LYS A 229 -8.91 2.81 -12.61
N ASN A 230 -8.34 3.03 -13.79
CA ASN A 230 -7.02 2.55 -14.13
C ASN A 230 -6.09 3.77 -14.24
N PHE A 231 -4.86 3.63 -13.78
CA PHE A 231 -3.83 4.65 -13.99
C PHE A 231 -2.45 4.02 -14.04
N THR A 232 -1.58 4.70 -14.75
CA THR A 232 -0.18 4.27 -14.94
C THR A 232 0.75 5.42 -14.55
N ILE A 233 1.80 5.08 -13.83
CA ILE A 233 2.88 6.00 -13.47
C ILE A 233 4.13 5.53 -14.20
N ALA A 234 4.82 6.43 -14.85
CA ALA A 234 6.12 6.17 -15.49
C ALA A 234 7.19 7.06 -14.86
N ASN A 235 8.34 6.49 -14.54
CA ASN A 235 9.49 7.19 -13.99
C ASN A 235 10.70 6.97 -14.89
N ILE A 236 11.46 8.02 -15.07
CA ILE A 236 12.78 7.98 -15.75
C ILE A 236 13.79 8.58 -14.80
N MET A 237 14.88 7.89 -14.59
CA MET A 237 16.01 8.38 -13.80
C MET A 237 17.29 8.25 -14.61
N ALA A 238 18.16 9.27 -14.51
CA ALA A 238 19.52 9.21 -15.00
C ALA A 238 20.45 9.82 -13.96
N SER A 239 21.54 9.14 -13.65
CA SER A 239 22.55 9.60 -12.71
C SER A 239 23.95 9.36 -13.22
N LYS A 240 24.92 10.15 -12.75
CA LYS A 240 26.33 10.04 -13.11
C LYS A 240 27.20 10.51 -11.96
N HIS A 241 28.21 9.74 -11.61
CA HIS A 241 29.29 10.23 -10.73
C HIS A 241 30.17 11.23 -11.47
N LEU A 242 30.36 12.41 -10.89
CA LEU A 242 31.20 13.48 -11.49
C LEU A 242 32.65 13.44 -11.01
N THR A 243 32.88 12.92 -9.80
CA THR A 243 34.21 12.80 -9.18
C THR A 243 34.32 11.44 -8.44
N LYS A 244 35.59 11.04 -8.14
CA LYS A 244 35.88 9.85 -7.35
C LYS A 244 35.38 9.92 -5.90
N ASP A 245 35.19 11.14 -5.38
CA ASP A 245 34.94 11.42 -3.95
C ASP A 245 33.57 12.08 -3.73
N ALA A 246 32.61 11.90 -4.64
CA ALA A 246 31.26 12.43 -4.55
C ALA A 246 30.23 11.32 -4.24
#